data_e5e71f27f55f124e194d8c6e56e46be9
#
_entry.id   e5e71f27f55f124e194d8c6e56e46be9
#
_cell.length_a   1.000
_cell.length_b   1.000
_cell.length_c   1.000
_cell.angle_alpha   90.00
_cell.angle_beta   90.00
_cell.angle_gamma   90.00
#
_symmetry.space_group_name_H-M   'P 1'
#
loop_
_entity.id
_entity.type
_entity.pdbx_description
1 polymer ?
#
loop_
_entity_poly.entity_id
_entity_poly.type
_entity_poly.pdbx_seq_one_letter_code
_entity_poly.pdbx_strand_id
1 'polypeptide(L)'
;MSARRRPVLLSLLAAVPGLWLAAFFLAPLATTVVASFHQPGFGSVGPGLTLDNYGRLAGGIYLNAFGLTVVSALVSSAITIVLALPVAYVIARARGRVRTILLALVLVPYFSSFLIRVLSWQVLLGADGPVLWVARLFGAGGLELLGTPRAIIIGMVYGYLPIAILPLFLVLRRIPTSVLDAAGDLGAGPVRRFFTVTLPLARPGIATAAMLTAVPMLGELVIPQILGAGRGLFLGQLVQTEYLRSQNYAFGSAIAVAIMVAVGVLVAVLLRFTRGFDEVAS
;
A
#
# COMPACT_ATOMS: atom_id res chain seq x y z
N MET A 1 -41.82 -5.62 27.38
CA MET A 1 -40.71 -4.64 27.49
C MET A 1 -39.71 -4.95 26.40
N SER A 2 -39.45 -4.26 25.49
CA SER A 2 -39.82 -3.21 24.58
C SER A 2 -38.81 -3.21 23.44
N ALA A 3 -39.23 -3.60 22.25
CA ALA A 3 -38.41 -3.59 21.02
C ALA A 3 -37.85 -2.16 20.64
N ARG A 4 -38.36 -1.12 21.28
CA ARG A 4 -37.96 0.29 21.08
C ARG A 4 -36.64 0.70 21.77
N ARG A 5 -36.16 -0.02 22.79
CA ARG A 5 -34.90 0.36 23.50
C ARG A 5 -33.63 -0.11 22.83
N ARG A 6 -33.71 -1.14 21.96
CA ARG A 6 -32.55 -1.68 21.23
C ARG A 6 -31.88 -0.65 20.26
N PRO A 7 -32.62 0.15 19.46
CA PRO A 7 -31.99 1.10 18.55
C PRO A 7 -31.28 2.26 19.27
N VAL A 8 -31.85 2.73 20.41
CA VAL A 8 -31.25 3.82 21.20
C VAL A 8 -29.95 3.37 21.86
N LEU A 9 -29.91 2.15 22.41
CA LEU A 9 -28.71 1.59 23.05
C LEU A 9 -27.60 1.36 21.98
N LEU A 10 -27.98 0.85 20.83
CA LEU A 10 -27.03 0.66 19.71
C LEU A 10 -26.49 2.00 19.17
N SER A 11 -27.33 3.03 19.07
CA SER A 11 -26.89 4.36 18.65
C SER A 11 -25.98 5.02 19.69
N LEU A 12 -26.25 4.86 20.99
CA LEU A 12 -25.36 5.33 22.05
C LEU A 12 -24.03 4.60 22.08
N LEU A 13 -24.04 3.27 21.90
CA LEU A 13 -22.82 2.47 21.81
C LEU A 13 -21.98 2.81 20.58
N ALA A 14 -22.61 3.19 19.46
CA ALA A 14 -21.93 3.64 18.24
C ALA A 14 -21.48 5.11 18.31
N ALA A 15 -22.14 5.93 19.14
CA ALA A 15 -21.82 7.36 19.26
C ALA A 15 -20.43 7.61 19.85
N VAL A 16 -20.02 6.83 20.85
CA VAL A 16 -18.72 7.00 21.51
C VAL A 16 -17.55 6.74 20.53
N PRO A 17 -17.47 5.59 19.84
CA PRO A 17 -16.46 5.38 18.80
C PRO A 17 -16.58 6.39 17.65
N GLY A 18 -17.80 6.75 17.25
CA GLY A 18 -18.06 7.72 16.18
C GLY A 18 -17.54 9.12 16.53
N LEU A 19 -17.82 9.61 17.73
CA LEU A 19 -17.29 10.89 18.22
C LEU A 19 -15.76 10.87 18.36
N TRP A 20 -15.22 9.76 18.82
CA TRP A 20 -13.77 9.59 18.94
C TRP A 20 -13.10 9.63 17.56
N LEU A 21 -13.63 8.91 16.57
CA LEU A 21 -13.16 8.97 15.18
C LEU A 21 -13.32 10.38 14.58
N ALA A 22 -14.44 11.04 14.83
CA ALA A 22 -14.64 12.42 14.36
C ALA A 22 -13.61 13.38 14.97
N ALA A 23 -13.37 13.31 16.27
CA ALA A 23 -12.46 14.21 16.96
C ALA A 23 -10.99 13.94 16.62
N PHE A 24 -10.56 12.68 16.56
CA PHE A 24 -9.14 12.32 16.44
C PHE A 24 -8.71 11.93 15.02
N PHE A 25 -9.65 11.70 14.12
CA PHE A 25 -9.34 11.39 12.73
C PHE A 25 -9.84 12.47 11.76
N LEU A 26 -11.14 12.82 11.81
CA LEU A 26 -11.69 13.81 10.85
C LEU A 26 -11.23 15.22 11.14
N ALA A 27 -11.12 15.64 12.43
CA ALA A 27 -10.70 16.99 12.74
C ALA A 27 -9.25 17.28 12.31
N PRO A 28 -8.22 16.43 12.56
CA PRO A 28 -6.88 16.63 12.00
C PRO A 28 -6.85 16.63 10.47
N LEU A 29 -7.65 15.81 9.80
CA LEU A 29 -7.75 15.83 8.34
C LEU A 29 -8.36 17.15 7.85
N ALA A 30 -9.45 17.61 8.49
CA ALA A 30 -10.08 18.89 8.14
C ALA A 30 -9.12 20.06 8.36
N THR A 31 -8.37 20.09 9.47
CA THR A 31 -7.35 21.13 9.70
C THR A 31 -6.24 21.11 8.65
N THR A 32 -5.81 19.93 8.20
CA THR A 32 -4.84 19.79 7.11
C THR A 32 -5.41 20.35 5.80
N VAL A 33 -6.66 20.00 5.47
CA VAL A 33 -7.33 20.55 4.29
C VAL A 33 -7.46 22.08 4.37
N VAL A 34 -7.88 22.61 5.50
CA VAL A 34 -8.00 24.07 5.70
C VAL A 34 -6.62 24.74 5.61
N ALA A 35 -5.60 24.19 6.28
CA ALA A 35 -4.24 24.73 6.26
C ALA A 35 -3.66 24.77 4.83
N SER A 36 -4.01 23.84 3.96
CA SER A 36 -3.52 23.80 2.57
C SER A 36 -3.94 25.00 1.72
N PHE A 37 -5.01 25.68 2.10
CA PHE A 37 -5.52 26.90 1.44
C PHE A 37 -5.02 28.19 2.10
N HIS A 38 -4.18 28.12 3.12
CA HIS A 38 -3.62 29.31 3.77
C HIS A 38 -2.28 29.71 3.14
N GLN A 39 -1.93 30.99 3.33
CA GLN A 39 -0.61 31.50 2.95
C GLN A 39 0.49 30.79 3.78
N PRO A 40 1.69 30.60 3.19
CA PRO A 40 2.84 30.11 3.96
C PRO A 40 3.17 31.03 5.12
N GLY A 41 3.40 30.46 6.31
CA GLY A 41 3.92 31.13 7.49
C GLY A 41 5.05 30.29 8.08
N PHE A 42 6.02 30.90 8.75
CA PHE A 42 7.08 30.19 9.43
C PHE A 42 6.57 29.66 10.78
N GLY A 43 6.57 28.33 10.94
CA GLY A 43 6.08 27.68 12.17
C GLY A 43 4.56 27.82 12.40
N SER A 44 3.83 28.37 11.43
CA SER A 44 2.38 28.58 11.49
C SER A 44 1.79 28.64 10.08
N VAL A 45 0.48 28.72 9.97
CA VAL A 45 -0.21 29.09 8.72
C VAL A 45 -0.43 30.61 8.70
N GLY A 46 -0.22 31.25 7.56
CA GLY A 46 -0.46 32.69 7.39
C GLY A 46 -1.97 33.01 7.42
N PRO A 47 -2.35 34.27 7.64
CA PRO A 47 -3.74 34.68 7.87
C PRO A 47 -4.59 34.72 6.59
N GLY A 48 -3.96 34.74 5.40
CA GLY A 48 -4.69 34.86 4.11
C GLY A 48 -4.96 33.49 3.47
N LEU A 49 -6.05 33.39 2.71
CA LEU A 49 -6.33 32.26 1.87
C LEU A 49 -5.66 32.43 0.50
N THR A 50 -5.11 31.32 -0.05
CA THR A 50 -4.45 31.30 -1.37
C THR A 50 -4.56 29.93 -2.03
N LEU A 51 -4.48 29.92 -3.35
CA LEU A 51 -4.32 28.71 -4.16
C LEU A 51 -2.87 28.52 -4.65
N ASP A 52 -1.94 29.41 -4.28
CA ASP A 52 -0.55 29.37 -4.74
C ASP A 52 0.16 28.09 -4.34
N ASN A 53 -0.21 27.48 -3.21
CA ASN A 53 0.33 26.19 -2.80
C ASN A 53 0.07 25.09 -3.85
N TYR A 54 -1.13 25.09 -4.43
CA TYR A 54 -1.49 24.16 -5.50
C TYR A 54 -0.85 24.54 -6.84
N GLY A 55 -0.67 25.83 -7.12
CA GLY A 55 0.14 26.30 -8.25
C GLY A 55 1.59 25.82 -8.16
N ARG A 56 2.20 25.88 -6.98
CA ARG A 56 3.56 25.33 -6.72
C ARG A 56 3.62 23.80 -6.91
N LEU A 57 2.58 23.08 -6.49
CA LEU A 57 2.50 21.61 -6.71
C LEU A 57 2.46 21.24 -8.19
N ALA A 58 1.87 22.08 -9.04
CA ALA A 58 1.88 21.92 -10.49
C ALA A 58 3.27 22.23 -11.11
N GLY A 59 4.22 22.77 -10.34
CA GLY A 59 5.59 22.98 -10.76
C GLY A 59 6.35 21.67 -11.03
N GLY A 60 7.29 21.69 -12.01
CA GLY A 60 7.93 20.49 -12.55
C GLY A 60 8.55 19.54 -11.52
N ILE A 61 9.17 20.06 -10.45
CA ILE A 61 9.82 19.23 -9.41
C ILE A 61 8.77 18.44 -8.61
N TYR A 62 7.69 19.08 -8.18
CA TYR A 62 6.64 18.45 -7.39
C TYR A 62 5.78 17.51 -8.22
N LEU A 63 5.50 17.88 -9.47
CA LEU A 63 4.76 17.01 -10.40
C LEU A 63 5.56 15.75 -10.72
N ASN A 64 6.88 15.87 -10.91
CA ASN A 64 7.76 14.71 -11.08
C ASN A 64 7.80 13.83 -9.82
N ALA A 65 7.86 14.43 -8.63
CA ALA A 65 7.81 13.69 -7.35
C ALA A 65 6.45 12.96 -7.20
N PHE A 66 5.35 13.60 -7.58
CA PHE A 66 4.03 13.00 -7.60
C PHE A 66 3.99 11.79 -8.55
N GLY A 67 4.43 11.97 -9.79
CA GLY A 67 4.50 10.90 -10.78
C GLY A 67 5.36 9.73 -10.30
N LEU A 68 6.56 10.02 -9.77
CA LEU A 68 7.47 9.01 -9.24
C LEU A 68 6.83 8.23 -8.08
N THR A 69 6.18 8.92 -7.14
CA THR A 69 5.52 8.29 -6.00
C THR A 69 4.38 7.37 -6.46
N VAL A 70 3.48 7.87 -7.32
CA VAL A 70 2.32 7.11 -7.81
C VAL A 70 2.78 5.90 -8.63
N VAL A 71 3.68 6.09 -9.57
CA VAL A 71 4.20 4.99 -10.41
C VAL A 71 4.92 3.95 -9.56
N SER A 72 5.79 4.37 -8.63
CA SER A 72 6.49 3.43 -7.75
C SER A 72 5.54 2.65 -6.86
N ALA A 73 4.51 3.30 -6.29
CA ALA A 73 3.51 2.64 -5.45
C ALA A 73 2.69 1.61 -6.26
N LEU A 74 2.20 1.99 -7.44
CA LEU A 74 1.41 1.10 -8.29
C LEU A 74 2.23 -0.08 -8.82
N VAL A 75 3.46 0.17 -9.30
CA VAL A 75 4.37 -0.88 -9.77
C VAL A 75 4.73 -1.83 -8.63
N SER A 76 5.10 -1.29 -7.46
CA SER A 76 5.43 -2.12 -6.29
C SER A 76 4.23 -2.94 -5.83
N SER A 77 3.03 -2.37 -5.78
CA SER A 77 1.80 -3.09 -5.43
C SER A 77 1.49 -4.20 -6.43
N ALA A 78 1.59 -3.92 -7.74
CA ALA A 78 1.37 -4.91 -8.79
C ALA A 78 2.36 -6.09 -8.67
N ILE A 79 3.66 -5.80 -8.51
CA ILE A 79 4.70 -6.82 -8.31
C ILE A 79 4.41 -7.62 -7.03
N THR A 80 4.05 -6.93 -5.93
CA THR A 80 3.72 -7.57 -4.66
C THR A 80 2.57 -8.56 -4.83
N ILE A 81 1.49 -8.18 -5.53
CA ILE A 81 0.34 -9.05 -5.78
C ILE A 81 0.72 -10.25 -6.64
N VAL A 82 1.49 -10.03 -7.71
CA VAL A 82 1.98 -11.11 -8.59
C VAL A 82 2.80 -12.14 -7.82
N LEU A 83 3.68 -11.68 -6.91
CA LEU A 83 4.48 -12.57 -6.07
C LEU A 83 3.67 -13.19 -4.92
N ALA A 84 2.71 -12.47 -4.36
CA ALA A 84 1.87 -12.95 -3.28
C ALA A 84 0.87 -14.02 -3.73
N LEU A 85 0.37 -13.95 -4.97
CA LEU A 85 -0.63 -14.87 -5.52
C LEU A 85 -0.20 -16.35 -5.48
N PRO A 86 0.97 -16.75 -6.02
CA PRO A 86 1.41 -18.14 -5.95
C PRO A 86 1.68 -18.61 -4.51
N VAL A 87 2.24 -17.74 -3.67
CA VAL A 87 2.48 -18.06 -2.25
C VAL A 87 1.16 -18.28 -1.52
N ALA A 88 0.20 -17.37 -1.67
CA ALA A 88 -1.12 -17.48 -1.09
C ALA A 88 -1.88 -18.73 -1.60
N TYR A 89 -1.73 -19.06 -2.89
CA TYR A 89 -2.33 -20.25 -3.49
C TYR A 89 -1.80 -21.54 -2.85
N VAL A 90 -0.47 -21.67 -2.70
CA VAL A 90 0.15 -22.83 -2.05
C VAL A 90 -0.32 -22.94 -0.60
N ILE A 91 -0.34 -21.85 0.15
CA ILE A 91 -0.82 -21.83 1.54
C ILE A 91 -2.30 -22.21 1.62
N ALA A 92 -3.14 -21.73 0.69
CA ALA A 92 -4.57 -22.03 0.66
C ALA A 92 -4.86 -23.52 0.42
N ARG A 93 -4.03 -24.19 -0.37
CA ARG A 93 -4.14 -25.63 -0.68
C ARG A 93 -3.46 -26.54 0.34
N ALA A 94 -2.57 -26.00 1.15
CA ALA A 94 -1.94 -26.74 2.24
C ALA A 94 -2.94 -27.12 3.33
N ARG A 95 -2.71 -28.25 4.04
CA ARG A 95 -3.59 -28.76 5.10
C ARG A 95 -2.83 -28.94 6.41
N GLY A 96 -3.56 -28.91 7.52
CA GLY A 96 -3.04 -29.22 8.85
C GLY A 96 -1.80 -28.37 9.22
N ARG A 97 -0.78 -29.00 9.78
CA ARG A 97 0.44 -28.35 10.27
C ARG A 97 1.23 -27.61 9.18
N VAL A 98 1.21 -28.12 7.94
CA VAL A 98 1.94 -27.48 6.82
C VAL A 98 1.42 -26.08 6.57
N ARG A 99 0.10 -25.87 6.56
CA ARG A 99 -0.50 -24.54 6.42
C ARG A 99 -0.05 -23.60 7.53
N THR A 100 -0.09 -24.07 8.77
CA THR A 100 0.31 -23.26 9.94
C THR A 100 1.77 -22.84 9.85
N ILE A 101 2.65 -23.77 9.45
CA ILE A 101 4.08 -23.49 9.26
C ILE A 101 4.29 -22.44 8.15
N LEU A 102 3.65 -22.63 6.99
CA LEU A 102 3.77 -21.66 5.87
C LEU A 102 3.25 -20.27 6.25
N LEU A 103 2.13 -20.18 6.97
CA LEU A 103 1.64 -18.90 7.49
C LEU A 103 2.60 -18.28 8.50
N ALA A 104 3.16 -19.10 9.40
CA ALA A 104 4.15 -18.63 10.37
C ALA A 104 5.42 -18.11 9.68
N LEU A 105 5.92 -18.80 8.66
CA LEU A 105 7.08 -18.35 7.88
C LEU A 105 6.86 -16.99 7.19
N VAL A 106 5.63 -16.67 6.79
CA VAL A 106 5.29 -15.38 6.20
C VAL A 106 5.11 -14.31 7.28
N LEU A 107 4.41 -14.64 8.38
CA LEU A 107 3.98 -13.66 9.37
C LEU A 107 5.05 -13.36 10.44
N VAL A 108 5.81 -14.36 10.89
CA VAL A 108 6.82 -14.17 11.96
C VAL A 108 7.85 -13.11 11.59
N PRO A 109 8.47 -13.13 10.39
CA PRO A 109 9.38 -12.06 9.97
C PRO A 109 8.69 -10.68 9.88
N TYR A 110 7.41 -10.65 9.55
CA TYR A 110 6.67 -9.39 9.45
C TYR A 110 6.51 -8.68 10.81
N PHE A 111 6.41 -9.43 11.91
CA PHE A 111 6.32 -8.87 13.27
C PHE A 111 7.65 -8.36 13.82
N SER A 112 8.77 -8.53 13.10
CA SER A 112 10.01 -7.84 13.44
C SER A 112 9.90 -6.34 13.13
N SER A 113 10.79 -5.54 13.73
CA SER A 113 10.80 -4.09 13.50
C SER A 113 10.88 -3.73 12.01
N PHE A 114 9.95 -2.91 11.55
CA PHE A 114 9.93 -2.42 10.17
C PHE A 114 11.23 -1.68 9.80
N LEU A 115 11.71 -0.82 10.71
CA LEU A 115 12.93 -0.05 10.47
C LEU A 115 14.16 -0.95 10.32
N ILE A 116 14.30 -1.97 11.19
CA ILE A 116 15.41 -2.93 11.11
C ILE A 116 15.38 -3.66 9.76
N ARG A 117 14.20 -4.06 9.29
CA ARG A 117 14.06 -4.71 7.98
C ARG A 117 14.52 -3.82 6.83
N VAL A 118 14.14 -2.53 6.85
CA VAL A 118 14.55 -1.58 5.79
C VAL A 118 16.05 -1.31 5.85
N LEU A 119 16.64 -1.16 7.05
CA LEU A 119 18.09 -1.02 7.23
C LEU A 119 18.84 -2.28 6.77
N SER A 120 18.30 -3.47 7.01
CA SER A 120 18.88 -4.71 6.48
C SER A 120 18.92 -4.71 4.95
N TRP A 121 17.88 -4.23 4.29
CA TRP A 121 17.87 -4.07 2.83
C TRP A 121 18.90 -3.03 2.34
N GLN A 122 19.15 -1.98 3.11
CA GLN A 122 20.22 -1.03 2.79
C GLN A 122 21.59 -1.71 2.75
N VAL A 123 21.86 -2.59 3.72
CA VAL A 123 23.11 -3.38 3.74
C VAL A 123 23.14 -4.40 2.59
N LEU A 124 22.03 -5.12 2.34
CA LEU A 124 21.95 -6.13 1.29
C LEU A 124 22.15 -5.56 -0.12
N LEU A 125 21.61 -4.35 -0.38
CA LEU A 125 21.66 -3.66 -1.68
C LEU A 125 22.89 -2.72 -1.79
N GLY A 126 23.68 -2.57 -0.74
CA GLY A 126 24.88 -1.73 -0.72
C GLY A 126 25.95 -2.21 -1.70
N ALA A 127 26.91 -1.34 -2.02
CA ALA A 127 27.98 -1.61 -2.99
C ALA A 127 28.76 -2.91 -2.67
N ASP A 128 29.00 -3.15 -1.38
CA ASP A 128 29.69 -4.35 -0.91
C ASP A 128 28.70 -5.42 -0.37
N GLY A 129 27.41 -5.24 -0.64
CA GLY A 129 26.37 -6.14 -0.18
C GLY A 129 26.32 -7.46 -0.97
N PRO A 130 25.73 -8.51 -0.36
CA PRO A 130 25.69 -9.85 -0.97
C PRO A 130 24.91 -9.89 -2.30
N VAL A 131 23.90 -9.01 -2.49
CA VAL A 131 23.15 -8.94 -3.75
C VAL A 131 24.04 -8.51 -4.90
N LEU A 132 24.85 -7.46 -4.70
CA LEU A 132 25.77 -6.97 -5.75
C LEU A 132 26.99 -7.88 -5.90
N TRP A 133 27.42 -8.56 -4.83
CA TRP A 133 28.44 -9.58 -4.92
C TRP A 133 27.99 -10.72 -5.86
N VAL A 134 26.77 -11.24 -5.67
CA VAL A 134 26.21 -12.25 -6.58
C VAL A 134 26.05 -11.70 -7.99
N ALA A 135 25.54 -10.46 -8.17
CA ALA A 135 25.39 -9.86 -9.48
C ALA A 135 26.73 -9.76 -10.25
N ARG A 136 27.82 -9.45 -9.54
CA ARG A 136 29.18 -9.42 -10.13
C ARG A 136 29.63 -10.78 -10.67
N LEU A 137 29.25 -11.88 -10.03
CA LEU A 137 29.55 -13.25 -10.51
C LEU A 137 28.88 -13.54 -11.86
N PHE A 138 27.75 -12.88 -12.15
CA PHE A 138 27.05 -12.98 -13.44
C PHE A 138 27.40 -11.86 -14.43
N GLY A 139 28.50 -11.13 -14.22
CA GLY A 139 28.99 -10.10 -15.13
C GLY A 139 28.33 -8.72 -14.98
N ALA A 140 27.47 -8.51 -13.97
CA ALA A 140 26.80 -7.23 -13.72
C ALA A 140 27.62 -6.33 -12.76
N GLY A 141 28.90 -6.17 -13.00
CA GLY A 141 29.85 -5.49 -12.11
C GLY A 141 29.65 -3.98 -11.91
N GLY A 142 28.87 -3.31 -12.77
CA GLY A 142 28.58 -1.87 -12.70
C GLY A 142 27.17 -1.54 -12.17
N LEU A 143 26.46 -2.51 -11.58
CA LEU A 143 25.11 -2.31 -11.11
C LEU A 143 25.12 -1.52 -9.77
N GLU A 144 24.51 -0.34 -9.75
CA GLU A 144 24.17 0.39 -8.52
C GLU A 144 22.68 0.23 -8.26
N LEU A 145 22.32 -0.23 -7.05
CA LEU A 145 20.93 -0.39 -6.64
C LEU A 145 20.50 0.71 -5.64
N LEU A 146 21.30 0.95 -4.58
CA LEU A 146 20.98 2.00 -3.60
C LEU A 146 20.92 3.38 -4.27
N GLY A 147 19.98 4.20 -3.83
CA GLY A 147 19.74 5.51 -4.40
C GLY A 147 18.97 5.49 -5.72
N THR A 148 18.38 4.35 -6.10
CA THR A 148 17.59 4.22 -7.32
C THR A 148 16.14 3.85 -7.02
N PRO A 149 15.19 4.16 -7.91
CA PRO A 149 13.80 3.70 -7.78
C PRO A 149 13.67 2.17 -7.68
N ARG A 150 14.62 1.43 -8.26
CA ARG A 150 14.63 -0.05 -8.18
C ARG A 150 14.81 -0.55 -6.75
N ALA A 151 15.74 0.05 -5.97
CA ALA A 151 15.91 -0.30 -4.56
C ALA A 151 14.65 -0.01 -3.74
N ILE A 152 13.98 1.11 -4.02
CA ILE A 152 12.74 1.51 -3.37
C ILE A 152 11.64 0.48 -3.68
N ILE A 153 11.47 0.10 -4.96
CA ILE A 153 10.50 -0.92 -5.37
C ILE A 153 10.77 -2.25 -4.68
N ILE A 154 12.02 -2.71 -4.63
CA ILE A 154 12.41 -3.94 -3.93
C ILE A 154 12.02 -3.87 -2.45
N GLY A 155 12.36 -2.76 -1.78
CA GLY A 155 12.03 -2.55 -0.37
C GLY A 155 10.52 -2.52 -0.12
N MET A 156 9.75 -1.82 -0.97
CA MET A 156 8.29 -1.79 -0.89
C MET A 156 7.68 -3.17 -1.10
N VAL A 157 8.09 -3.88 -2.16
CA VAL A 157 7.58 -5.22 -2.45
C VAL A 157 7.82 -6.16 -1.26
N TYR A 158 9.05 -6.20 -0.73
CA TYR A 158 9.35 -7.02 0.43
C TYR A 158 8.55 -6.63 1.66
N GLY A 159 8.48 -5.33 1.95
CA GLY A 159 7.80 -4.82 3.15
C GLY A 159 6.30 -5.12 3.19
N TYR A 160 5.66 -5.08 2.03
CA TYR A 160 4.20 -5.24 1.90
C TYR A 160 3.75 -6.63 1.45
N LEU A 161 4.68 -7.53 1.09
CA LEU A 161 4.37 -8.89 0.64
C LEU A 161 3.48 -9.67 1.63
N PRO A 162 3.77 -9.72 2.94
CA PRO A 162 2.93 -10.44 3.90
C PRO A 162 1.50 -9.89 3.99
N ILE A 163 1.33 -8.57 3.88
CA ILE A 163 0.02 -7.92 3.90
C ILE A 163 -0.82 -8.31 2.68
N ALA A 164 -0.20 -8.48 1.50
CA ALA A 164 -0.88 -8.93 0.30
C ALA A 164 -1.26 -10.41 0.35
N ILE A 165 -0.41 -11.26 0.94
CA ILE A 165 -0.65 -12.71 1.02
C ILE A 165 -1.92 -13.03 1.81
N LEU A 166 -2.20 -12.32 2.91
CA LEU A 166 -3.32 -12.63 3.81
C LEU A 166 -4.70 -12.56 3.13
N PRO A 167 -5.13 -11.44 2.51
CA PRO A 167 -6.42 -11.37 1.85
C PRO A 167 -6.54 -12.34 0.67
N LEU A 168 -5.45 -12.52 -0.08
CA LEU A 168 -5.40 -13.50 -1.16
C LEU A 168 -5.59 -14.91 -0.64
N PHE A 169 -4.88 -15.29 0.42
CA PHE A 169 -5.05 -16.59 1.09
C PHE A 169 -6.48 -16.82 1.55
N LEU A 170 -7.11 -15.83 2.20
CA LEU A 170 -8.46 -15.96 2.73
C LEU A 170 -9.49 -16.20 1.61
N VAL A 171 -9.36 -15.51 0.48
CA VAL A 171 -10.26 -15.69 -0.67
C VAL A 171 -9.97 -17.02 -1.38
N LEU A 172 -8.71 -17.32 -1.69
CA LEU A 172 -8.31 -18.55 -2.37
C LEU A 172 -8.70 -19.81 -1.58
N ARG A 173 -8.66 -19.76 -0.25
CA ARG A 173 -9.10 -20.85 0.62
C ARG A 173 -10.60 -21.13 0.53
N ARG A 174 -11.42 -20.12 0.22
CA ARG A 174 -12.88 -20.27 0.10
C ARG A 174 -13.30 -20.91 -1.21
N ILE A 175 -12.45 -20.98 -2.24
CA ILE A 175 -12.74 -21.60 -3.52
C ILE A 175 -12.85 -23.12 -3.31
N PRO A 176 -14.05 -23.75 -3.52
CA PRO A 176 -14.25 -25.17 -3.34
C PRO A 176 -13.38 -25.98 -4.31
N THR A 177 -12.83 -27.10 -3.84
CA THR A 177 -12.06 -28.02 -4.70
C THR A 177 -12.91 -28.60 -5.81
N SER A 178 -14.21 -28.84 -5.56
CA SER A 178 -15.17 -29.36 -6.54
C SER A 178 -15.26 -28.50 -7.81
N VAL A 179 -15.13 -27.17 -7.70
CA VAL A 179 -15.11 -26.28 -8.88
C VAL A 179 -13.84 -26.49 -9.71
N LEU A 180 -12.71 -26.73 -9.06
CA LEU A 180 -11.46 -27.03 -9.74
C LEU A 180 -11.44 -28.44 -10.35
N ASP A 181 -12.08 -29.39 -9.68
CA ASP A 181 -12.19 -30.76 -10.14
C ASP A 181 -13.10 -30.82 -11.37
N ALA A 182 -14.27 -30.13 -11.34
CA ALA A 182 -15.17 -30.00 -12.49
C ALA A 182 -14.47 -29.34 -13.72
N ALA A 183 -13.65 -28.33 -13.50
CA ALA A 183 -12.86 -27.74 -14.57
C ALA A 183 -11.82 -28.74 -15.13
N GLY A 184 -11.31 -29.64 -14.28
CA GLY A 184 -10.43 -30.73 -14.68
C GLY A 184 -11.13 -31.76 -15.54
N ASP A 185 -12.34 -32.16 -15.15
CA ASP A 185 -13.17 -33.12 -15.91
C ASP A 185 -13.54 -32.59 -17.31
N LEU A 186 -13.63 -31.26 -17.45
CA LEU A 186 -13.77 -30.55 -18.72
C LEU A 186 -12.45 -30.38 -19.51
N GLY A 187 -11.37 -31.06 -19.10
CA GLY A 187 -10.07 -31.07 -19.80
C GLY A 187 -9.20 -29.84 -19.54
N ALA A 188 -9.51 -29.01 -18.53
CA ALA A 188 -8.65 -27.90 -18.18
C ALA A 188 -7.42 -28.37 -17.38
N GLY A 189 -6.22 -28.25 -17.96
CA GLY A 189 -4.95 -28.49 -17.26
C GLY A 189 -4.72 -27.50 -16.11
N PRO A 190 -3.74 -27.72 -15.22
CA PRO A 190 -3.55 -26.93 -13.99
C PRO A 190 -3.33 -25.43 -14.24
N VAL A 191 -2.55 -25.09 -15.27
CA VAL A 191 -2.32 -23.69 -15.65
C VAL A 191 -3.61 -23.04 -16.16
N ARG A 192 -4.35 -23.73 -17.03
CA ARG A 192 -5.64 -23.24 -17.57
C ARG A 192 -6.63 -23.05 -16.43
N ARG A 193 -6.77 -24.00 -15.50
CA ARG A 193 -7.62 -23.88 -14.30
C ARG A 193 -7.26 -22.66 -13.45
N PHE A 194 -5.96 -22.39 -13.29
CA PHE A 194 -5.52 -21.21 -12.54
C PHE A 194 -6.02 -19.91 -13.18
N PHE A 195 -5.81 -19.72 -14.48
CA PHE A 195 -6.18 -18.48 -15.16
C PHE A 195 -7.68 -18.34 -15.43
N THR A 196 -8.39 -19.44 -15.72
CA THR A 196 -9.81 -19.39 -16.10
C THR A 196 -10.77 -19.53 -14.93
N VAL A 197 -10.34 -20.13 -13.81
CA VAL A 197 -11.20 -20.36 -12.64
C VAL A 197 -10.65 -19.67 -11.38
N THR A 198 -9.41 -20.00 -10.99
CA THR A 198 -8.88 -19.51 -9.72
C THR A 198 -8.69 -17.99 -9.72
N LEU A 199 -8.06 -17.45 -10.75
CA LEU A 199 -7.74 -16.03 -10.84
C LEU A 199 -8.99 -15.15 -10.93
N PRO A 200 -10.03 -15.47 -11.73
CA PRO A 200 -11.30 -14.74 -11.69
C PRO A 200 -12.00 -14.79 -10.34
N LEU A 201 -12.06 -15.93 -9.68
CA LEU A 201 -12.65 -16.07 -8.34
C LEU A 201 -11.82 -15.40 -7.25
N ALA A 202 -10.51 -15.20 -7.47
CA ALA A 202 -9.64 -14.50 -6.55
C ALA A 202 -9.69 -12.96 -6.66
N ARG A 203 -10.40 -12.40 -7.65
CA ARG A 203 -10.48 -10.95 -7.89
C ARG A 203 -10.81 -10.10 -6.65
N PRO A 204 -11.78 -10.46 -5.79
CA PRO A 204 -12.03 -9.70 -4.56
C PRO A 204 -10.82 -9.67 -3.63
N GLY A 205 -10.10 -10.79 -3.53
CA GLY A 205 -8.85 -10.87 -2.77
C GLY A 205 -7.73 -10.03 -3.37
N ILE A 206 -7.62 -9.98 -4.69
CA ILE A 206 -6.66 -9.17 -5.43
C ILE A 206 -6.95 -7.68 -5.19
N ALA A 207 -8.20 -7.26 -5.29
CA ALA A 207 -8.57 -5.86 -5.03
C ALA A 207 -8.29 -5.45 -3.58
N THR A 208 -8.61 -6.33 -2.62
CA THR A 208 -8.29 -6.09 -1.20
C THR A 208 -6.78 -6.01 -0.98
N ALA A 209 -6.00 -6.90 -1.58
CA ALA A 209 -4.54 -6.86 -1.52
C ALA A 209 -3.99 -5.57 -2.14
N ALA A 210 -4.55 -5.13 -3.28
CA ALA A 210 -4.18 -3.88 -3.93
C ALA A 210 -4.46 -2.66 -3.03
N MET A 211 -5.62 -2.61 -2.38
CA MET A 211 -5.93 -1.54 -1.43
C MET A 211 -4.97 -1.52 -0.25
N LEU A 212 -4.72 -2.69 0.36
CA LEU A 212 -3.86 -2.81 1.54
C LEU A 212 -2.37 -2.57 1.25
N THR A 213 -1.94 -2.65 0.00
CA THR A 213 -0.56 -2.39 -0.39
C THR A 213 -0.38 -1.02 -1.04
N ALA A 214 -1.14 -0.69 -2.09
CA ALA A 214 -0.93 0.53 -2.84
C ALA A 214 -1.27 1.80 -2.04
N VAL A 215 -2.32 1.76 -1.19
CA VAL A 215 -2.70 2.93 -0.38
C VAL A 215 -1.59 3.37 0.58
N PRO A 216 -1.03 2.50 1.45
CA PRO A 216 0.06 2.93 2.32
C PRO A 216 1.36 3.21 1.54
N MET A 217 1.62 2.54 0.40
CA MET A 217 2.80 2.82 -0.43
C MET A 217 2.78 4.24 -1.02
N LEU A 218 1.61 4.85 -1.26
CA LEU A 218 1.52 6.25 -1.71
C LEU A 218 2.01 7.25 -0.66
N GLY A 219 1.85 6.94 0.63
CA GLY A 219 2.35 7.75 1.75
C GLY A 219 3.69 7.29 2.30
N GLU A 220 4.35 6.31 1.66
CA GLU A 220 5.56 5.72 2.18
C GLU A 220 6.71 6.74 2.25
N LEU A 221 7.34 6.80 3.40
CA LEU A 221 8.40 7.73 3.72
C LEU A 221 9.74 7.03 3.99
N VAL A 222 9.70 5.98 4.80
CA VAL A 222 10.91 5.36 5.37
C VAL A 222 11.72 4.63 4.32
N ILE A 223 11.05 3.85 3.47
CA ILE A 223 11.71 3.08 2.41
C ILE A 223 12.39 4.01 1.39
N PRO A 224 11.72 5.04 0.82
CA PRO A 224 12.38 6.00 -0.06
C PRO A 224 13.52 6.78 0.62
N GLN A 225 13.37 7.12 1.90
CA GLN A 225 14.39 7.85 2.65
C GLN A 225 15.67 7.03 2.82
N ILE A 226 15.56 5.75 3.15
CA ILE A 226 16.70 4.88 3.43
C ILE A 226 17.28 4.30 2.13
N LEU A 227 16.45 3.68 1.29
CA LEU A 227 16.92 2.99 0.10
C LEU A 227 17.11 3.92 -1.11
N GLY A 228 16.40 5.05 -1.14
CA GLY A 228 16.59 6.10 -2.16
C GLY A 228 17.81 6.98 -1.93
N ALA A 229 18.48 6.87 -0.77
CA ALA A 229 19.69 7.62 -0.42
C ALA A 229 19.59 9.14 -0.74
N GLY A 230 18.41 9.72 -0.62
CA GLY A 230 18.16 11.14 -0.91
C GLY A 230 18.17 11.54 -2.40
N ARG A 231 18.33 10.58 -3.32
CA ARG A 231 18.41 10.87 -4.77
C ARG A 231 17.04 10.97 -5.47
N GLY A 232 15.94 10.61 -4.79
CA GLY A 232 14.58 10.72 -5.33
C GLY A 232 13.67 11.48 -4.37
N LEU A 233 12.89 12.43 -4.89
CA LEU A 233 11.90 13.14 -4.09
C LEU A 233 10.58 12.38 -4.17
N PHE A 234 10.18 11.78 -3.06
CA PHE A 234 8.87 11.17 -2.88
C PHE A 234 7.96 12.11 -2.08
N LEU A 235 6.66 12.07 -2.34
CA LEU A 235 5.71 12.97 -1.68
C LEU A 235 5.76 12.88 -0.15
N GLY A 236 5.91 11.68 0.42
CA GLY A 236 6.06 11.50 1.86
C GLY A 236 7.28 12.24 2.44
N GLN A 237 8.41 12.21 1.72
CA GLN A 237 9.62 12.96 2.11
C GLN A 237 9.43 14.47 1.98
N LEU A 238 8.71 14.92 0.96
CA LEU A 238 8.40 16.34 0.79
C LEU A 238 7.50 16.86 1.91
N VAL A 239 6.45 16.11 2.28
CA VAL A 239 5.62 16.43 3.45
C VAL A 239 6.49 16.57 4.70
N GLN A 240 7.35 15.59 4.98
CA GLN A 240 8.24 15.63 6.14
C GLN A 240 9.17 16.85 6.09
N THR A 241 9.74 17.14 4.94
CA THR A 241 10.66 18.29 4.77
C THR A 241 9.94 19.61 5.01
N GLU A 242 8.75 19.80 4.44
CA GLU A 242 7.99 21.04 4.60
C GLU A 242 7.51 21.22 6.04
N TYR A 243 7.05 20.15 6.71
CA TYR A 243 6.62 20.25 8.11
C TYR A 243 7.78 20.41 9.11
N LEU A 244 8.85 19.61 8.97
CA LEU A 244 9.89 19.53 10.02
C LEU A 244 11.10 20.42 9.76
N ARG A 245 11.47 20.69 8.50
CA ARG A 245 12.65 21.48 8.15
C ARG A 245 12.29 22.88 7.73
N SER A 246 11.40 23.02 6.75
CA SER A 246 10.97 24.33 6.23
C SER A 246 9.98 25.03 7.14
N GLN A 247 9.33 24.30 8.07
CA GLN A 247 8.24 24.77 8.93
C GLN A 247 7.12 25.48 8.15
N ASN A 248 6.92 25.08 6.90
CA ASN A 248 5.89 25.59 5.99
C ASN A 248 4.68 24.66 6.02
N TYR A 249 3.87 24.79 7.04
CA TYR A 249 2.72 23.92 7.28
C TYR A 249 1.67 24.03 6.20
N ALA A 250 1.47 25.21 5.62
CA ALA A 250 0.50 25.43 4.54
C ALA A 250 0.85 24.59 3.29
N PHE A 251 2.08 24.68 2.82
CA PHE A 251 2.52 23.95 1.64
C PHE A 251 2.65 22.44 1.91
N GLY A 252 3.18 22.04 3.08
CA GLY A 252 3.20 20.64 3.49
C GLY A 252 1.80 20.02 3.53
N SER A 253 0.80 20.80 4.00
CA SER A 253 -0.61 20.41 3.98
C SER A 253 -1.15 20.25 2.56
N ALA A 254 -0.78 21.13 1.62
CA ALA A 254 -1.19 20.99 0.21
C ALA A 254 -0.63 19.69 -0.42
N ILE A 255 0.62 19.33 -0.13
CA ILE A 255 1.20 18.04 -0.57
C ILE A 255 0.44 16.87 0.06
N ALA A 256 0.13 16.93 1.36
CA ALA A 256 -0.63 15.89 2.05
C ALA A 256 -2.04 15.72 1.45
N VAL A 257 -2.74 16.82 1.12
CA VAL A 257 -4.04 16.80 0.44
C VAL A 257 -3.92 16.17 -0.95
N ALA A 258 -2.86 16.44 -1.70
CA ALA A 258 -2.63 15.80 -3.00
C ALA A 258 -2.47 14.28 -2.87
N ILE A 259 -1.77 13.80 -1.83
CA ILE A 259 -1.68 12.37 -1.51
C ILE A 259 -3.07 11.82 -1.16
N MET A 260 -3.85 12.52 -0.33
CA MET A 260 -5.20 12.10 0.05
C MET A 260 -6.12 11.96 -1.16
N VAL A 261 -6.04 12.90 -2.12
CA VAL A 261 -6.79 12.84 -3.38
C VAL A 261 -6.34 11.64 -4.21
N ALA A 262 -5.05 11.42 -4.35
CA ALA A 262 -4.53 10.26 -5.09
C ALA A 262 -4.99 8.92 -4.48
N VAL A 263 -4.94 8.81 -3.15
CA VAL A 263 -5.48 7.65 -2.41
C VAL A 263 -6.98 7.50 -2.64
N GLY A 264 -7.75 8.60 -2.55
CA GLY A 264 -9.20 8.58 -2.78
C GLY A 264 -9.56 8.12 -4.19
N VAL A 265 -8.86 8.61 -5.20
CA VAL A 265 -9.03 8.18 -6.60
C VAL A 265 -8.69 6.70 -6.76
N LEU A 266 -7.55 6.25 -6.21
CA LEU A 266 -7.14 4.85 -6.26
C LEU A 266 -8.18 3.94 -5.63
N VAL A 267 -8.64 4.27 -4.42
CA VAL A 267 -9.68 3.50 -3.72
C VAL A 267 -10.99 3.47 -4.51
N ALA A 268 -11.42 4.61 -5.06
CA ALA A 268 -12.63 4.68 -5.89
C ALA A 268 -12.53 3.80 -7.14
N VAL A 269 -11.38 3.80 -7.80
CA VAL A 269 -11.10 2.93 -8.97
C VAL A 269 -11.15 1.46 -8.56
N LEU A 270 -10.47 1.07 -7.49
CA LEU A 270 -10.44 -0.32 -7.01
C LEU A 270 -11.83 -0.80 -6.57
N LEU A 271 -12.64 0.05 -5.91
CA LEU A 271 -14.02 -0.27 -5.53
C LEU A 271 -14.93 -0.46 -6.74
N ARG A 272 -14.75 0.30 -7.81
CA ARG A 272 -15.50 0.09 -9.06
C ARG A 272 -15.18 -1.25 -9.68
N PHE A 273 -13.92 -1.68 -9.65
CA PHE A 273 -13.52 -3.01 -10.13
C PHE A 273 -14.14 -4.15 -9.33
N THR A 274 -14.44 -3.95 -8.03
CA THR A 274 -15.07 -5.00 -7.20
C THR A 274 -16.59 -5.06 -7.36
N ARG A 275 -17.28 -3.92 -7.47
CA ARG A 275 -18.75 -3.87 -7.57
C ARG A 275 -19.32 -4.54 -8.82
N GLY A 276 -18.61 -4.52 -9.93
CA GLY A 276 -19.03 -5.21 -11.16
C GLY A 276 -19.11 -6.74 -11.06
N PHE A 277 -18.77 -7.33 -9.89
CA PHE A 277 -18.77 -8.78 -9.69
C PHE A 277 -19.87 -9.27 -8.72
N ASP A 278 -20.39 -8.40 -7.86
CA ASP A 278 -21.50 -8.74 -6.97
C ASP A 278 -22.81 -8.93 -7.77
N GLU A 279 -22.94 -8.22 -8.91
CA GLU A 279 -24.09 -8.34 -9.83
C GLU A 279 -24.08 -9.62 -10.69
N VAL A 280 -22.94 -10.29 -10.83
CA VAL A 280 -22.81 -11.53 -11.61
C VAL A 280 -22.94 -12.78 -10.70
N ALA A 281 -22.83 -12.59 -9.39
CA ALA A 281 -22.90 -13.67 -8.39
C ALA A 281 -24.27 -13.77 -7.67
N SER A 282 -25.17 -12.82 -7.93
CA SER A 282 -26.59 -12.84 -7.50
C SER A 282 -27.49 -13.31 -8.62
#